data_7eacad46670958911dbb0af9b13aeb08
#
_entry.id   7eacad46670958911dbb0af9b13aeb08
#
_cell.length_a   1.000
_cell.length_b   1.000
_cell.length_c   1.000
_cell.angle_alpha   90.00
_cell.angle_beta   90.00
_cell.angle_gamma   90.00
#
_symmetry.space_group_name_H-M   'P 1'
#
loop_
_entity.id
_entity.type
_entity.pdbx_description
1 polymer ?
#
loop_
_entity_poly.entity_id
_entity_poly.type
_entity_poly.pdbx_seq_one_letter_code
_entity_poly.pdbx_strand_id
1 'polypeptide(L)'
;STTENPSFEVIRPLLSRCQLYVLKSLEKDDLLELLHHAITTDVILKEKQVELRETDAMLRYSGGDARKLLNILELVVEADDNVPVVITDDKVVERLQQNPLAYDKDGEMHYDIISAFIKSIRGSDPDGALYWLARMVEGGEDPAFIARRLVISASEDIGLANPNALLLANAAFDAVMKIGWPEGRIPLAEATVYLATSPKSNSAYEGINSALELVRQTGNLPVPL
;
A
#
# COMPACT_ATOMS: atom_id res chain seq x y z
N SER A 1 -0.96 -19.55 0.56
CA SER A 1 0.25 -18.71 0.52
C SER A 1 -0.07 -17.37 1.17
N THR A 2 0.92 -16.75 1.76
CA THR A 2 0.82 -15.39 2.34
C THR A 2 2.10 -14.63 2.01
N THR A 3 1.97 -13.33 1.76
CA THR A 3 3.08 -12.38 1.60
C THR A 3 3.56 -11.85 2.95
N GLU A 4 2.75 -12.04 4.00
CA GLU A 4 3.04 -11.64 5.37
C GLU A 4 3.88 -12.68 6.12
N ASN A 5 4.45 -12.27 7.26
CA ASN A 5 5.21 -13.20 8.10
C ASN A 5 4.29 -14.31 8.63
N PRO A 6 4.55 -15.59 8.29
CA PRO A 6 3.69 -16.70 8.66
C PRO A 6 3.44 -16.85 10.17
N SER A 7 4.36 -16.34 10.98
CA SER A 7 4.23 -16.40 12.44
C SER A 7 3.09 -15.54 13.00
N PHE A 8 2.62 -14.55 12.23
CA PHE A 8 1.51 -13.68 12.60
C PHE A 8 0.21 -14.07 11.91
N GLU A 9 0.28 -14.58 10.68
CA GLU A 9 -0.88 -14.89 9.83
C GLU A 9 -1.41 -16.32 10.02
N VAL A 10 -0.53 -17.27 10.34
CA VAL A 10 -0.87 -18.68 10.39
C VAL A 10 -0.96 -19.17 11.83
N ILE A 11 -2.07 -19.79 12.19
CA ILE A 11 -2.26 -20.35 13.53
C ILE A 11 -1.20 -21.43 13.84
N ARG A 12 -0.69 -21.43 15.08
CA ARG A 12 0.37 -22.35 15.54
C ARG A 12 0.13 -23.84 15.22
N PRO A 13 -1.11 -24.38 15.32
CA PRO A 13 -1.37 -25.78 14.97
C PRO A 13 -1.12 -26.11 13.49
N LEU A 14 -1.26 -25.14 12.58
CA LEU A 14 -0.93 -25.33 11.17
C LEU A 14 0.57 -25.25 10.94
N LEU A 15 1.26 -24.28 11.56
CA LEU A 15 2.73 -24.17 11.46
C LEU A 15 3.45 -25.43 11.90
N SER A 16 2.94 -26.15 12.93
CA SER A 16 3.53 -27.40 13.42
C SER A 16 3.31 -28.60 12.50
N ARG A 17 2.41 -28.52 11.53
CA ARG A 17 2.01 -29.62 10.63
C ARG A 17 2.30 -29.35 9.16
N CYS A 18 2.72 -28.14 8.83
CA CYS A 18 3.02 -27.71 7.47
C CYS A 18 4.52 -27.44 7.33
N GLN A 19 5.04 -27.71 6.15
CA GLN A 19 6.38 -27.33 5.78
C GLN A 19 6.36 -25.91 5.24
N LEU A 20 7.21 -25.03 5.78
CA LEU A 20 7.29 -23.63 5.36
C LEU A 20 8.30 -23.51 4.22
N TYR A 21 7.85 -23.01 3.09
CA TYR A 21 8.71 -22.65 1.96
C TYR A 21 8.72 -21.13 1.80
N VAL A 22 9.89 -20.53 1.88
CA VAL A 22 10.06 -19.10 1.64
C VAL A 22 10.44 -18.92 0.17
N LEU A 23 9.55 -18.27 -0.58
CA LEU A 23 9.84 -17.87 -1.95
C LEU A 23 10.65 -16.57 -1.93
N LYS A 24 11.72 -16.54 -2.72
CA LYS A 24 12.51 -15.32 -2.93
C LYS A 24 11.94 -14.56 -4.12
N SER A 25 12.17 -13.25 -4.15
CA SER A 25 11.93 -12.44 -5.34
C SER A 25 12.73 -12.99 -6.52
N LEU A 26 12.15 -12.90 -7.72
CA LEU A 26 12.80 -13.34 -8.95
C LEU A 26 14.00 -12.43 -9.27
N GLU A 27 15.07 -13.03 -9.74
CA GLU A 27 16.23 -12.30 -10.23
C GLU A 27 15.96 -11.71 -11.64
N LYS A 28 16.80 -10.78 -12.07
CA LYS A 28 16.63 -10.09 -13.36
C LYS A 28 16.50 -11.07 -14.54
N ASP A 29 17.31 -12.12 -14.55
CA ASP A 29 17.34 -13.11 -15.63
C ASP A 29 16.06 -13.96 -15.67
N ASP A 30 15.52 -14.34 -14.50
CA ASP A 30 14.24 -15.07 -14.39
C ASP A 30 13.07 -14.22 -14.93
N LEU A 31 13.09 -12.92 -14.63
CA LEU A 31 12.06 -11.97 -15.09
C LEU A 31 12.13 -11.76 -16.62
N LEU A 32 13.32 -11.70 -17.18
CA LEU A 32 13.51 -11.61 -18.65
C LEU A 32 13.05 -12.88 -19.35
N GLU A 33 13.37 -14.05 -18.80
CA GLU A 33 12.89 -15.34 -19.31
C GLU A 33 11.35 -15.41 -19.27
N LEU A 34 10.74 -14.95 -18.18
CA LEU A 34 9.29 -14.87 -18.04
C LEU A 34 8.65 -13.97 -19.12
N LEU A 35 9.23 -12.78 -19.39
CA LEU A 35 8.75 -11.90 -20.45
C LEU A 35 8.84 -12.55 -21.84
N HIS A 36 9.97 -13.15 -22.16
CA HIS A 36 10.14 -13.86 -23.42
C HIS A 36 9.19 -15.05 -23.55
N HIS A 37 8.99 -15.79 -22.48
CA HIS A 37 8.03 -16.88 -22.45
C HIS A 37 6.61 -16.38 -22.71
N ALA A 38 6.16 -15.33 -22.01
CA ALA A 38 4.83 -14.75 -22.21
C ALA A 38 4.62 -14.30 -23.66
N ILE A 39 5.55 -13.52 -24.24
CA ILE A 39 5.44 -13.02 -25.61
C ILE A 39 5.40 -14.17 -26.65
N THR A 40 6.13 -15.26 -26.38
CA THR A 40 6.22 -16.38 -27.33
C THR A 40 5.11 -17.41 -27.16
N THR A 41 4.42 -17.47 -26.04
CA THR A 41 3.38 -18.49 -25.77
C THR A 41 1.96 -17.95 -25.77
N ASP A 42 1.76 -16.70 -25.31
CA ASP A 42 0.44 -16.09 -25.26
C ASP A 42 -0.09 -15.77 -26.67
N VAL A 43 -1.36 -16.09 -26.90
CA VAL A 43 -2.00 -15.94 -28.21
C VAL A 43 -2.14 -14.47 -28.61
N ILE A 44 -2.54 -13.61 -27.68
CA ILE A 44 -2.79 -12.18 -27.93
C ILE A 44 -1.46 -11.46 -28.17
N LEU A 45 -0.44 -11.74 -27.36
CA LEU A 45 0.86 -11.10 -27.48
C LEU A 45 1.57 -11.50 -28.80
N LYS A 46 1.36 -12.72 -29.27
CA LYS A 46 1.85 -13.18 -30.59
C LYS A 46 1.19 -12.42 -31.75
N GLU A 47 -0.13 -12.21 -31.69
CA GLU A 47 -0.86 -11.47 -32.72
C GLU A 47 -0.40 -10.02 -32.81
N LYS A 48 -0.07 -9.41 -31.64
CA LYS A 48 0.45 -8.04 -31.55
C LYS A 48 1.93 -7.90 -31.98
N GLN A 49 2.63 -9.00 -32.23
CA GLN A 49 4.05 -9.04 -32.63
C GLN A 49 4.93 -8.17 -31.72
N VAL A 50 4.89 -8.44 -30.41
CA VAL A 50 5.58 -7.63 -29.40
C VAL A 50 7.10 -7.71 -29.55
N GLU A 51 7.77 -6.57 -29.69
CA GLU A 51 9.22 -6.40 -29.76
C GLU A 51 9.72 -5.70 -28.49
N LEU A 52 10.52 -6.39 -27.67
CA LEU A 52 11.17 -5.81 -26.49
C LEU A 52 12.50 -5.16 -26.93
N ARG A 53 12.56 -3.82 -26.96
CA ARG A 53 13.81 -3.08 -27.19
C ARG A 53 14.51 -2.72 -25.90
N GLU A 54 13.74 -2.29 -24.90
CA GLU A 54 14.22 -1.90 -23.58
C GLU A 54 13.33 -2.52 -22.53
N THR A 55 13.91 -2.92 -21.40
CA THR A 55 13.21 -3.65 -20.33
C THR A 55 13.50 -3.11 -18.93
N ASP A 56 14.42 -2.14 -18.79
CA ASP A 56 14.88 -1.68 -17.50
C ASP A 56 13.76 -0.97 -16.70
N ALA A 57 12.87 -0.21 -17.35
CA ALA A 57 11.71 0.37 -16.70
C ALA A 57 10.75 -0.71 -16.19
N MET A 58 10.40 -1.72 -17.01
CA MET A 58 9.53 -2.82 -16.60
C MET A 58 10.09 -3.58 -15.39
N LEU A 59 11.38 -3.92 -15.44
CA LEU A 59 12.06 -4.62 -14.35
C LEU A 59 12.11 -3.79 -13.06
N ARG A 60 12.40 -2.50 -13.19
CA ARG A 60 12.43 -1.56 -12.06
C ARG A 60 11.06 -1.43 -11.40
N TYR A 61 10.00 -1.25 -12.19
CA TYR A 61 8.65 -1.06 -11.68
C TYR A 61 8.00 -2.36 -11.19
N SER A 62 8.40 -3.53 -11.70
CA SER A 62 7.94 -4.82 -11.17
C SER A 62 8.51 -5.16 -9.79
N GLY A 63 9.68 -4.62 -9.45
CA GLY A 63 10.32 -4.86 -8.15
C GLY A 63 10.63 -6.34 -7.86
N GLY A 64 10.83 -7.17 -8.88
CA GLY A 64 11.07 -8.61 -8.74
C GLY A 64 9.79 -9.47 -8.68
N ASP A 65 8.62 -8.87 -8.88
CA ASP A 65 7.33 -9.57 -8.88
C ASP A 65 6.89 -9.92 -10.30
N ALA A 66 6.67 -11.23 -10.54
CA ALA A 66 6.27 -11.75 -11.86
C ALA A 66 4.90 -11.22 -12.32
N ARG A 67 3.93 -11.11 -11.41
CA ARG A 67 2.58 -10.65 -11.73
C ARG A 67 2.58 -9.18 -12.11
N LYS A 68 3.28 -8.35 -11.33
CA LYS A 68 3.45 -6.92 -11.66
C LYS A 68 4.12 -6.74 -13.01
N LEU A 69 5.15 -7.54 -13.32
CA LEU A 69 5.83 -7.50 -14.60
C LEU A 69 4.89 -7.80 -15.77
N LEU A 70 4.09 -8.86 -15.65
CA LEU A 70 3.13 -9.25 -16.71
C LEU A 70 1.99 -8.24 -16.84
N ASN A 71 1.50 -7.66 -15.73
CA ASN A 71 0.49 -6.60 -15.76
C ASN A 71 1.02 -5.33 -16.46
N ILE A 72 2.29 -4.97 -16.26
CA ILE A 72 2.92 -3.84 -16.98
C ILE A 72 3.00 -4.17 -18.48
N LEU A 73 3.40 -5.38 -18.85
CA LEU A 73 3.43 -5.83 -20.24
C LEU A 73 2.05 -5.71 -20.90
N GLU A 74 1.01 -6.25 -20.25
CA GLU A 74 -0.38 -6.19 -20.70
C GLU A 74 -0.83 -4.75 -20.91
N LEU A 75 -0.63 -3.87 -19.91
CA LEU A 75 -0.98 -2.46 -19.96
C LEU A 75 -0.36 -1.72 -21.14
N VAL A 76 0.93 -1.96 -21.42
CA VAL A 76 1.64 -1.30 -22.52
C VAL A 76 1.18 -1.82 -23.87
N VAL A 77 0.91 -3.12 -23.97
CA VAL A 77 0.48 -3.75 -25.23
C VAL A 77 -0.98 -3.43 -25.56
N GLU A 78 -1.88 -3.41 -24.56
CA GLU A 78 -3.29 -3.06 -24.78
C GLU A 78 -3.48 -1.61 -25.22
N ALA A 79 -2.66 -0.70 -24.72
CA ALA A 79 -2.72 0.72 -25.04
C ALA A 79 -2.09 1.11 -26.37
N ASP A 80 -1.50 0.14 -27.11
CA ASP A 80 -0.85 0.37 -28.39
C ASP A 80 -1.59 -0.36 -29.54
N ASP A 81 -2.12 0.42 -30.47
CA ASP A 81 -2.80 -0.10 -31.65
C ASP A 81 -1.87 -0.46 -32.80
N ASN A 82 -0.57 -0.15 -32.70
CA ASN A 82 0.40 -0.48 -33.74
C ASN A 82 0.77 -1.97 -33.73
N VAL A 83 1.09 -2.50 -34.88
CA VAL A 83 1.65 -3.85 -35.05
C VAL A 83 2.86 -3.72 -35.97
N PRO A 84 4.06 -4.07 -35.53
CA PRO A 84 4.45 -4.61 -34.19
C PRO A 84 4.38 -3.58 -33.07
N VAL A 85 4.06 -4.05 -31.87
CA VAL A 85 4.13 -3.25 -30.64
C VAL A 85 5.58 -3.20 -30.18
N VAL A 86 6.21 -2.04 -30.22
CA VAL A 86 7.58 -1.84 -29.76
C VAL A 86 7.58 -1.31 -28.33
N ILE A 87 8.20 -2.03 -27.41
CA ILE A 87 8.31 -1.66 -25.99
C ILE A 87 9.65 -0.99 -25.74
N THR A 88 9.60 0.25 -25.23
CA THR A 88 10.75 1.05 -24.77
C THR A 88 10.50 1.53 -23.36
N ASP A 89 11.56 1.88 -22.64
CA ASP A 89 11.46 2.38 -21.28
C ASP A 89 10.61 3.65 -21.16
N ASP A 90 10.76 4.57 -22.11
CA ASP A 90 9.95 5.80 -22.17
C ASP A 90 8.45 5.49 -22.31
N LYS A 91 8.09 4.54 -23.18
CA LYS A 91 6.71 4.12 -23.38
C LYS A 91 6.13 3.47 -22.15
N VAL A 92 6.90 2.63 -21.44
CA VAL A 92 6.49 2.02 -20.18
C VAL A 92 6.21 3.09 -19.13
N VAL A 93 7.14 4.05 -18.96
CA VAL A 93 6.98 5.15 -17.99
C VAL A 93 5.76 6.00 -18.31
N GLU A 94 5.56 6.36 -19.57
CA GLU A 94 4.40 7.15 -20.02
C GLU A 94 3.08 6.43 -19.70
N ARG A 95 2.98 5.13 -19.98
CA ARG A 95 1.76 4.34 -19.75
C ARG A 95 1.47 4.15 -18.26
N LEU A 96 2.50 3.92 -17.45
CA LEU A 96 2.34 3.83 -16.00
C LEU A 96 1.88 5.16 -15.38
N GLN A 97 2.35 6.30 -15.90
CA GLN A 97 1.89 7.63 -15.47
C GLN A 97 0.45 7.93 -15.88
N GLN A 98 0.01 7.47 -17.05
CA GLN A 98 -1.36 7.66 -17.54
C GLN A 98 -2.37 6.74 -16.84
N ASN A 99 -1.92 5.61 -16.28
CA ASN A 99 -2.77 4.60 -15.64
C ASN A 99 -2.25 4.16 -14.27
N PRO A 100 -2.14 5.06 -13.28
CA PRO A 100 -1.60 4.73 -11.96
C PRO A 100 -2.44 3.67 -11.23
N LEU A 101 -3.75 3.58 -11.49
CA LEU A 101 -4.65 2.58 -10.89
C LEU A 101 -4.53 1.19 -11.53
N ALA A 102 -4.19 1.09 -12.81
CA ALA A 102 -4.00 -0.20 -13.48
C ALA A 102 -2.73 -0.92 -12.98
N TYR A 103 -1.76 -0.16 -12.47
CA TYR A 103 -0.54 -0.70 -11.88
C TYR A 103 -0.77 -1.39 -10.52
N ASP A 104 -1.83 -1.02 -9.79
CA ASP A 104 -2.18 -1.55 -8.46
C ASP A 104 -3.38 -2.52 -8.50
N LYS A 105 -3.56 -3.24 -9.61
CA LYS A 105 -4.71 -4.14 -9.83
C LYS A 105 -4.91 -5.23 -8.76
N ASP A 106 -3.88 -5.50 -7.94
CA ASP A 106 -3.90 -6.53 -6.88
C ASP A 106 -3.84 -5.99 -5.44
N GLY A 107 -3.84 -4.67 -5.23
CA GLY A 107 -3.93 -4.08 -3.89
C GLY A 107 -2.71 -4.24 -2.97
N GLU A 108 -1.67 -4.97 -3.37
CA GLU A 108 -0.48 -5.18 -2.52
C GLU A 108 0.31 -3.88 -2.30
N MET A 109 0.53 -3.08 -3.36
CA MET A 109 1.19 -1.78 -3.21
C MET A 109 0.36 -0.78 -2.40
N HIS A 110 -0.96 -0.87 -2.47
CA HIS A 110 -1.88 -0.08 -1.65
C HIS A 110 -1.62 -0.30 -0.16
N TYR A 111 -1.53 -1.55 0.29
CA TYR A 111 -1.24 -1.89 1.69
C TYR A 111 0.17 -1.50 2.11
N ASP A 112 1.16 -1.62 1.22
CA ASP A 112 2.55 -1.23 1.49
C ASP A 112 2.69 0.28 1.64
N ILE A 113 2.06 1.07 0.77
CA ILE A 113 2.10 2.54 0.81
C ILE A 113 1.40 3.04 2.07
N ILE A 114 0.21 2.54 2.41
CA ILE A 114 -0.49 2.96 3.62
C ILE A 114 0.26 2.53 4.88
N SER A 115 0.90 1.36 4.87
CA SER A 115 1.74 0.89 5.97
C SER A 115 2.97 1.79 6.17
N ALA A 116 3.63 2.19 5.08
CA ALA A 116 4.75 3.11 5.10
C ALA A 116 4.33 4.51 5.58
N PHE A 117 3.17 5.00 5.14
CA PHE A 117 2.58 6.25 5.61
C PHE A 117 2.36 6.25 7.13
N ILE A 118 1.68 5.24 7.66
CA ILE A 118 1.42 5.11 9.10
C ILE A 118 2.73 4.99 9.88
N LYS A 119 3.69 4.18 9.41
CA LYS A 119 5.00 4.01 10.05
C LYS A 119 5.79 5.32 10.07
N SER A 120 5.73 6.14 9.02
CA SER A 120 6.38 7.45 8.99
C SER A 120 5.77 8.40 10.02
N ILE A 121 4.43 8.47 10.15
CA ILE A 121 3.76 9.25 11.20
C ILE A 121 4.19 8.76 12.58
N ARG A 122 4.15 7.45 12.84
CA ARG A 122 4.55 6.82 14.11
C ARG A 122 6.02 7.07 14.43
N GLY A 123 6.88 7.01 13.42
CA GLY A 123 8.32 7.26 13.52
C GLY A 123 8.71 8.73 13.63
N SER A 124 7.73 9.66 13.62
CA SER A 124 7.96 11.11 13.65
C SER A 124 8.80 11.63 12.48
N ASP A 125 8.53 11.09 11.28
CA ASP A 125 9.12 11.50 10.01
C ASP A 125 8.06 12.22 9.16
N PRO A 126 7.93 13.56 9.26
CA PRO A 126 6.94 14.32 8.48
C PRO A 126 7.23 14.32 6.98
N ASP A 127 8.49 14.31 6.57
CA ASP A 127 8.88 14.32 5.17
C ASP A 127 8.53 13.00 4.49
N GLY A 128 8.85 11.87 5.12
CA GLY A 128 8.44 10.55 4.68
C GLY A 128 6.92 10.39 4.65
N ALA A 129 6.22 10.88 5.68
CA ALA A 129 4.75 10.82 5.73
C ALA A 129 4.12 11.63 4.57
N LEU A 130 4.60 12.83 4.28
CA LEU A 130 4.14 13.64 3.14
C LEU A 130 4.44 12.98 1.79
N TYR A 131 5.59 12.35 1.65
CA TYR A 131 5.94 11.62 0.44
C TYR A 131 4.95 10.47 0.17
N TRP A 132 4.64 9.67 1.19
CA TRP A 132 3.68 8.58 1.04
C TRP A 132 2.25 9.08 0.84
N LEU A 133 1.87 10.20 1.49
CA LEU A 133 0.59 10.86 1.21
C LEU A 133 0.51 11.29 -0.26
N ALA A 134 1.53 11.96 -0.78
CA ALA A 134 1.57 12.39 -2.18
C ALA A 134 1.43 11.20 -3.14
N ARG A 135 2.09 10.08 -2.85
CA ARG A 135 1.94 8.85 -3.65
C ARG A 135 0.52 8.30 -3.66
N MET A 136 -0.20 8.36 -2.51
CA MET A 136 -1.61 7.96 -2.45
C MET A 136 -2.50 8.91 -3.25
N VAL A 137 -2.25 10.23 -3.17
CA VAL A 137 -3.01 11.25 -3.93
C VAL A 137 -2.83 11.05 -5.44
N GLU A 138 -1.58 10.93 -5.91
CA GLU A 138 -1.27 10.68 -7.32
C GLU A 138 -1.78 9.31 -7.82
N GLY A 139 -1.82 8.32 -6.93
CA GLY A 139 -2.42 7.01 -7.22
C GLY A 139 -3.94 6.99 -7.24
N GLY A 140 -4.61 8.13 -6.97
CA GLY A 140 -6.07 8.23 -6.99
C GLY A 140 -6.77 7.56 -5.81
N GLU A 141 -6.08 7.42 -4.67
CA GLU A 141 -6.63 6.83 -3.46
C GLU A 141 -7.88 7.58 -2.98
N ASP A 142 -8.83 6.86 -2.40
CA ASP A 142 -10.01 7.46 -1.77
C ASP A 142 -9.61 8.42 -0.64
N PRO A 143 -9.93 9.72 -0.76
CA PRO A 143 -9.57 10.71 0.26
C PRO A 143 -10.15 10.38 1.63
N ALA A 144 -11.33 9.75 1.68
CA ALA A 144 -11.95 9.30 2.92
C ALA A 144 -11.16 8.14 3.56
N PHE A 145 -10.56 7.26 2.74
CA PHE A 145 -9.71 6.20 3.24
C PHE A 145 -8.47 6.76 3.93
N ILE A 146 -7.76 7.70 3.29
CA ILE A 146 -6.59 8.36 3.87
C ILE A 146 -6.94 9.07 5.18
N ALA A 147 -8.04 9.85 5.17
CA ALA A 147 -8.52 10.57 6.34
C ALA A 147 -8.86 9.63 7.52
N ARG A 148 -9.49 8.48 7.26
CA ARG A 148 -9.74 7.45 8.29
C ARG A 148 -8.46 6.96 8.94
N ARG A 149 -7.38 6.78 8.17
CA ARG A 149 -6.08 6.35 8.72
C ARG A 149 -5.46 7.40 9.63
N LEU A 150 -5.61 8.68 9.29
CA LEU A 150 -5.17 9.78 10.16
C LEU A 150 -5.95 9.82 11.48
N VAL A 151 -7.28 9.62 11.47
CA VAL A 151 -8.10 9.54 12.68
C VAL A 151 -7.67 8.37 13.58
N ILE A 152 -7.40 7.20 13.00
CA ILE A 152 -6.92 6.03 13.75
C ILE A 152 -5.55 6.34 14.37
N SER A 153 -4.59 6.84 13.58
CA SER A 153 -3.24 7.17 14.05
C SER A 153 -3.25 8.25 15.13
N ALA A 154 -4.15 9.24 15.03
CA ALA A 154 -4.34 10.26 16.05
C ALA A 154 -4.74 9.67 17.41
N SER A 155 -5.54 8.60 17.44
CA SER A 155 -5.99 7.95 18.67
C SER A 155 -5.02 6.86 19.15
N GLU A 156 -4.46 6.07 18.24
CA GLU A 156 -3.60 4.92 18.55
C GLU A 156 -2.17 5.35 18.88
N ASP A 157 -1.57 6.22 18.04
CA ASP A 157 -0.14 6.55 18.14
C ASP A 157 0.14 7.82 18.94
N ILE A 158 -0.72 8.84 18.82
CA ILE A 158 -0.60 10.11 19.54
C ILE A 158 -1.37 10.08 20.86
N GLY A 159 -2.63 9.69 20.81
CA GLY A 159 -3.50 9.49 21.95
C GLY A 159 -3.46 10.63 22.98
N LEU A 160 -3.25 10.26 24.23
CA LEU A 160 -3.24 11.20 25.36
C LEU A 160 -2.00 12.12 25.41
N ALA A 161 -0.98 11.86 24.61
CA ALA A 161 0.17 12.77 24.53
C ALA A 161 -0.19 14.13 23.90
N ASN A 162 -1.18 14.13 22.99
CA ASN A 162 -1.74 15.36 22.40
C ASN A 162 -3.21 15.15 22.03
N PRO A 163 -4.17 15.44 22.94
CA PRO A 163 -5.60 15.23 22.68
C PRO A 163 -6.15 16.02 21.48
N ASN A 164 -5.51 17.11 21.09
CA ASN A 164 -5.90 17.88 19.89
C ASN A 164 -5.68 17.11 18.59
N ALA A 165 -4.86 16.07 18.59
CA ALA A 165 -4.56 15.28 17.41
C ALA A 165 -5.84 14.67 16.82
N LEU A 166 -6.69 14.07 17.65
CA LEU A 166 -7.95 13.49 17.23
C LEU A 166 -8.94 14.56 16.71
N LEU A 167 -8.98 15.73 17.36
CA LEU A 167 -9.84 16.84 16.92
C LEU A 167 -9.43 17.32 15.53
N LEU A 168 -8.13 17.54 15.32
CA LEU A 168 -7.60 17.97 14.02
C LEU A 168 -7.82 16.92 12.93
N ALA A 169 -7.57 15.65 13.23
CA ALA A 169 -7.77 14.57 12.26
C ALA A 169 -9.26 14.45 11.85
N ASN A 170 -10.19 14.60 12.78
CA ASN A 170 -11.62 14.64 12.46
C ASN A 170 -12.01 15.90 11.67
N ALA A 171 -11.47 17.07 12.00
CA ALA A 171 -11.70 18.28 11.23
C ALA A 171 -11.17 18.15 9.79
N ALA A 172 -10.01 17.55 9.61
CA ALA A 172 -9.46 17.25 8.28
C ALA A 172 -10.34 16.25 7.51
N PHE A 173 -10.84 15.20 8.18
CA PHE A 173 -11.78 14.26 7.59
C PHE A 173 -13.04 14.97 7.07
N ASP A 174 -13.68 15.78 7.92
CA ASP A 174 -14.88 16.54 7.56
C ASP A 174 -14.63 17.53 6.42
N ALA A 175 -13.48 18.20 6.43
CA ALA A 175 -13.08 19.12 5.36
C ALA A 175 -12.95 18.37 4.03
N VAL A 176 -12.23 17.26 4.01
CA VAL A 176 -12.03 16.43 2.82
C VAL A 176 -13.34 15.95 2.23
N MET A 177 -14.28 15.51 3.07
CA MET A 177 -15.61 15.07 2.63
C MET A 177 -16.45 16.19 2.01
N LYS A 178 -16.20 17.43 2.39
CA LYS A 178 -16.91 18.61 1.87
C LYS A 178 -16.30 19.15 0.58
N ILE A 179 -14.97 19.14 0.48
CA ILE A 179 -14.26 19.80 -0.63
C ILE A 179 -13.78 18.82 -1.71
N GLY A 180 -13.49 17.55 -1.36
CA GLY A 180 -12.99 16.54 -2.32
C GLY A 180 -11.62 16.87 -2.92
N TRP A 181 -11.29 16.17 -4.01
CA TRP A 181 -10.10 16.45 -4.81
C TRP A 181 -10.32 17.63 -5.78
N PRO A 182 -9.28 18.39 -6.13
CA PRO A 182 -7.88 18.24 -5.70
C PRO A 182 -7.50 18.94 -4.40
N GLU A 183 -8.34 19.81 -3.84
CA GLU A 183 -8.03 20.63 -2.66
C GLU A 183 -7.96 19.84 -1.36
N GLY A 184 -8.61 18.67 -1.29
CA GLY A 184 -8.60 17.76 -0.14
C GLY A 184 -7.20 17.34 0.30
N ARG A 185 -6.20 17.40 -0.60
CA ARG A 185 -4.80 17.13 -0.27
C ARG A 185 -4.23 18.10 0.77
N ILE A 186 -4.75 19.34 0.85
CA ILE A 186 -4.23 20.37 1.75
C ILE A 186 -4.54 20.04 3.21
N PRO A 187 -5.82 19.85 3.65
CA PRO A 187 -6.12 19.46 5.02
C PRO A 187 -5.56 18.08 5.38
N LEU A 188 -5.41 17.15 4.43
CA LEU A 188 -4.73 15.88 4.67
C LEU A 188 -3.24 16.07 4.98
N ALA A 189 -2.55 16.94 4.23
CA ALA A 189 -1.16 17.26 4.48
C ALA A 189 -0.96 17.96 5.83
N GLU A 190 -1.82 18.94 6.17
CA GLU A 190 -1.79 19.61 7.47
C GLU A 190 -1.92 18.62 8.62
N ALA A 191 -2.93 17.76 8.58
CA ALA A 191 -3.12 16.72 9.60
C ALA A 191 -1.94 15.74 9.65
N THR A 192 -1.40 15.33 8.52
CA THR A 192 -0.24 14.43 8.43
C THR A 192 0.97 15.01 9.15
N VAL A 193 1.34 16.26 8.84
CA VAL A 193 2.48 16.94 9.48
C VAL A 193 2.24 17.10 10.97
N TYR A 194 1.04 17.54 11.37
CA TYR A 194 0.68 17.70 12.77
C TYR A 194 0.82 16.41 13.56
N LEU A 195 0.32 15.29 13.03
CA LEU A 195 0.42 13.98 13.67
C LEU A 195 1.88 13.49 13.71
N ALA A 196 2.63 13.62 12.61
CA ALA A 196 4.02 13.20 12.55
C ALA A 196 4.90 13.95 13.57
N THR A 197 4.65 15.25 13.77
CA THR A 197 5.42 16.10 14.70
C THR A 197 4.90 16.10 16.15
N SER A 198 3.73 15.49 16.40
CA SER A 198 3.17 15.37 17.76
C SER A 198 3.94 14.36 18.60
N PRO A 199 4.01 14.54 19.94
CA PRO A 199 4.48 13.49 20.85
C PRO A 199 3.60 12.25 20.73
N LYS A 200 4.16 11.08 20.99
CA LYS A 200 3.51 9.78 20.82
C LYS A 200 3.16 9.13 22.15
N SER A 201 1.97 8.52 22.25
CA SER A 201 1.55 7.68 23.36
C SER A 201 0.46 6.71 22.92
N ASN A 202 0.73 5.43 23.03
CA ASN A 202 -0.23 4.35 22.78
C ASN A 202 -0.95 3.89 24.06
N SER A 203 -0.86 4.63 25.17
CA SER A 203 -1.34 4.21 26.48
C SER A 203 -2.84 3.89 26.50
N ALA A 204 -3.67 4.62 25.75
CA ALA A 204 -5.11 4.34 25.64
C ALA A 204 -5.38 3.04 24.89
N TYR A 205 -4.63 2.78 23.81
CA TYR A 205 -4.70 1.52 23.04
C TYR A 205 -4.28 0.32 23.89
N GLU A 206 -3.14 0.40 24.58
CA GLU A 206 -2.68 -0.66 25.48
C GLU A 206 -3.65 -0.87 26.67
N GLY A 207 -4.18 0.20 27.23
CA GLY A 207 -5.13 0.15 28.33
C GLY A 207 -6.41 -0.61 27.96
N ILE A 208 -7.03 -0.29 26.83
CA ILE A 208 -8.25 -1.00 26.41
C ILE A 208 -7.96 -2.46 26.02
N ASN A 209 -6.83 -2.75 25.39
CA ASN A 209 -6.49 -4.13 25.05
C ASN A 209 -6.23 -4.98 26.31
N SER A 210 -5.53 -4.45 27.30
CA SER A 210 -5.32 -5.12 28.58
C SER A 210 -6.62 -5.36 29.33
N ALA A 211 -7.54 -4.38 29.31
CA ALA A 211 -8.87 -4.54 29.93
C ALA A 211 -9.70 -5.60 29.21
N LEU A 212 -9.71 -5.62 27.88
CA LEU A 212 -10.39 -6.65 27.09
C LEU A 212 -9.85 -8.05 27.37
N GLU A 213 -8.55 -8.18 27.48
CA GLU A 213 -7.91 -9.45 27.83
C GLU A 213 -8.31 -9.92 29.22
N LEU A 214 -8.31 -9.02 30.21
CA LEU A 214 -8.77 -9.31 31.56
C LEU A 214 -10.22 -9.80 31.58
N VAL A 215 -11.13 -9.12 30.87
CA VAL A 215 -12.54 -9.52 30.76
C VAL A 215 -12.70 -10.91 30.14
N ARG A 216 -11.89 -11.23 29.10
CA ARG A 216 -11.90 -12.58 28.50
C ARG A 216 -11.44 -13.66 29.48
N GLN A 217 -10.50 -13.36 30.36
CA GLN A 217 -9.97 -14.29 31.36
C GLN A 217 -10.91 -14.47 32.56
N THR A 218 -11.54 -13.39 33.03
CA THR A 218 -12.33 -13.40 34.25
C THR A 218 -13.82 -13.59 34.03
N GLY A 219 -14.30 -13.40 32.79
CA GLY A 219 -15.72 -13.43 32.47
C GLY A 219 -16.51 -12.28 33.13
N ASN A 220 -17.81 -12.51 33.37
CA ASN A 220 -18.71 -11.51 33.96
C ASN A 220 -18.54 -11.48 35.47
N LEU A 221 -17.66 -10.67 36.00
CA LEU A 221 -17.58 -10.41 37.43
C LEU A 221 -18.74 -9.52 37.88
N PRO A 222 -19.24 -9.71 39.13
CA PRO A 222 -20.29 -8.85 39.69
C PRO A 222 -19.78 -7.41 39.82
N VAL A 223 -20.69 -6.46 39.57
CA VAL A 223 -20.38 -5.03 39.78
C VAL A 223 -20.31 -4.78 41.28
N PRO A 224 -19.23 -4.18 41.81
CA PRO A 224 -19.17 -3.79 43.23
C PRO A 224 -20.27 -2.80 43.56
N LEU A 225 -20.88 -2.95 44.77
CA LEU A 225 -21.89 -2.03 45.32
C LEU A 225 -21.23 -0.70 45.73
#